data_a925251f22f0ba06b179d936c996179c
#
_entry.id   a925251f22f0ba06b179d936c996179c
#
_cell.length_a   1.000
_cell.length_b   1.000
_cell.length_c   1.000
_cell.angle_alpha   90.00
_cell.angle_beta   90.00
_cell.angle_gamma   90.00
#
_symmetry.space_group_name_H-M   'P 1'
#
loop_
_entity.id
_entity.type
_entity.pdbx_description
1 polymer ?
#
loop_
_entity_poly.entity_id
_entity_poly.type
_entity_poly.pdbx_seq_one_letter_code
_entity_poly.pdbx_strand_id
1 'polypeptide(L)'
;MAPRPPSFKTVVVEVDRDAGVGTLRLNRPRKSNAIDPDMWLEIPRALAWLDEDEDVRAVLLCAAGKNFCAGIDVSSPELLSEQLGQATRSGAPSCAGREAEAMYRHVRRLQESFTAVERCRVPVVCAIQGACFGGGVDLAAACDVRVCSKDAVFCVKEIDLAIVADIGTLQRLPKLIGHGRALEMALTARAVDADEAFRVGLATSVLESPSELQRNAFALAKTLAAKSPLAAQGTKAACLHARDHSVNEGLEYVANLNASRLRSADLAEATRARFERRAPAFAKL
;
A
#
# COMPACT_ATOMS: atom_id res chain seq x y z
N MET A 1 8.53 15.69 23.33
CA MET A 1 7.29 14.89 23.23
C MET A 1 7.14 14.45 21.80
N ALA A 2 6.95 13.15 21.54
CA ALA A 2 6.69 12.68 20.18
C ALA A 2 5.39 13.31 19.63
N PRO A 3 5.36 13.68 18.34
CA PRO A 3 4.18 14.30 17.76
C PRO A 3 2.97 13.34 17.84
N ARG A 4 1.81 13.88 18.16
CA ARG A 4 0.57 13.10 18.14
C ARG A 4 0.14 12.86 16.69
N PRO A 5 -0.40 11.66 16.36
CA PRO A 5 -0.96 11.43 15.04
C PRO A 5 -2.04 12.46 14.71
N PRO A 6 -2.11 12.94 13.46
CA PRO A 6 -3.19 13.81 13.03
C PRO A 6 -4.53 13.08 13.15
N SER A 7 -5.59 13.84 13.42
CA SER A 7 -6.95 13.29 13.41
C SER A 7 -7.48 13.26 11.98
N PHE A 8 -7.96 12.08 11.57
CA PHE A 8 -8.56 11.84 10.27
C PHE A 8 -10.02 11.39 10.45
N LYS A 9 -10.85 11.51 9.43
CA LYS A 9 -12.27 11.11 9.44
C LYS A 9 -12.45 9.64 9.05
N THR A 10 -11.65 9.19 8.07
CA THR A 10 -11.84 7.92 7.36
C THR A 10 -10.74 6.90 7.60
N VAL A 11 -9.65 7.32 8.18
CA VAL A 11 -8.54 6.45 8.59
C VAL A 11 -8.12 6.71 10.03
N VAL A 12 -7.46 5.74 10.64
CA VAL A 12 -6.88 5.85 11.99
C VAL A 12 -5.39 5.56 11.88
N VAL A 13 -4.58 6.40 12.54
CA VAL A 13 -3.13 6.23 12.64
C VAL A 13 -2.74 5.97 14.09
N GLU A 14 -1.99 4.91 14.31
CA GLU A 14 -1.46 4.52 15.62
C GLU A 14 0.04 4.19 15.48
N VAL A 15 0.82 4.39 16.52
CA VAL A 15 2.25 4.03 16.54
C VAL A 15 2.55 3.23 17.81
N ASP A 16 3.02 2.01 17.63
CA ASP A 16 3.66 1.22 18.67
C ASP A 16 5.18 1.50 18.61
N ARG A 17 5.65 2.38 19.49
CA ARG A 17 7.05 2.83 19.52
C ARG A 17 8.00 1.75 19.97
N ASP A 18 7.56 0.86 20.84
CA ASP A 18 8.38 -0.26 21.33
C ASP A 18 8.59 -1.31 20.23
N ALA A 19 7.58 -1.51 19.39
CA ALA A 19 7.68 -2.39 18.24
C ALA A 19 8.29 -1.71 17.00
N GLY A 20 8.31 -0.39 16.93
CA GLY A 20 8.71 0.38 15.74
C GLY A 20 7.69 0.26 14.58
N VAL A 21 6.41 0.04 14.90
CA VAL A 21 5.36 -0.22 13.93
C VAL A 21 4.33 0.91 13.93
N GLY A 22 4.19 1.57 12.78
CA GLY A 22 3.07 2.45 12.50
C GLY A 22 1.90 1.64 11.93
N THR A 23 0.68 1.93 12.37
CA THR A 23 -0.54 1.32 11.83
C THR A 23 -1.37 2.36 11.12
N LEU A 24 -1.67 2.14 9.84
CA LEU A 24 -2.68 2.86 9.08
C LEU A 24 -3.90 1.96 8.91
N ARG A 25 -5.02 2.31 9.53
CA ARG A 25 -6.24 1.52 9.48
C ARG A 25 -7.34 2.26 8.72
N LEU A 26 -7.88 1.66 7.66
CA LEU A 26 -9.09 2.14 7.00
C LEU A 26 -10.26 2.03 7.99
N ASN A 27 -11.03 3.09 8.16
CA ASN A 27 -12.02 3.20 9.25
C ASN A 27 -13.39 3.72 8.79
N ARG A 28 -13.93 3.11 7.74
CA ARG A 28 -15.33 3.26 7.30
C ARG A 28 -16.05 1.90 7.29
N PRO A 29 -16.07 1.13 8.42
CA PRO A 29 -16.53 -0.26 8.42
C PRO A 29 -18.00 -0.41 8.01
N ARG A 30 -18.85 0.57 8.29
CA ARG A 30 -20.27 0.57 7.87
C ARG A 30 -20.46 0.71 6.36
N LYS A 31 -19.45 1.16 5.64
CA LYS A 31 -19.40 1.31 4.18
C LYS A 31 -18.39 0.33 3.55
N SER A 32 -18.06 -0.76 4.26
CA SER A 32 -17.06 -1.74 3.82
C SER A 32 -15.74 -1.08 3.40
N ASN A 33 -15.35 0.00 4.07
CA ASN A 33 -14.17 0.81 3.78
C ASN A 33 -14.08 1.29 2.32
N ALA A 34 -15.24 1.53 1.69
CA ALA A 34 -15.28 2.16 0.37
C ALA A 34 -14.63 3.54 0.41
N ILE A 35 -13.86 3.85 -0.63
CA ILE A 35 -13.00 5.03 -0.71
C ILE A 35 -13.85 6.21 -1.16
N ASP A 36 -13.96 7.21 -0.31
CA ASP A 36 -14.62 8.49 -0.58
C ASP A 36 -13.59 9.62 -0.81
N PRO A 37 -14.03 10.83 -1.15
CA PRO A 37 -13.12 11.96 -1.35
C PRO A 37 -12.20 12.28 -0.17
N ASP A 38 -12.66 12.10 1.07
CA ASP A 38 -11.83 12.30 2.26
C ASP A 38 -10.73 11.22 2.33
N MET A 39 -11.06 9.95 2.10
CA MET A 39 -10.10 8.85 2.18
C MET A 39 -9.00 8.94 1.12
N TRP A 40 -9.32 9.42 -0.11
CA TRP A 40 -8.32 9.69 -1.14
C TRP A 40 -7.23 10.67 -0.69
N LEU A 41 -7.61 11.65 0.13
CA LEU A 41 -6.70 12.67 0.64
C LEU A 41 -5.99 12.24 1.94
N GLU A 42 -6.68 11.45 2.77
CA GLU A 42 -6.18 11.08 4.09
C GLU A 42 -5.13 9.99 4.06
N ILE A 43 -5.26 8.99 3.17
CA ILE A 43 -4.26 7.90 3.02
C ILE A 43 -2.86 8.46 2.78
N PRO A 44 -2.58 9.29 1.76
CA PRO A 44 -1.23 9.80 1.52
C PRO A 44 -0.73 10.70 2.65
N ARG A 45 -1.60 11.48 3.29
CA ARG A 45 -1.23 12.33 4.43
C ARG A 45 -0.86 11.52 5.66
N ALA A 46 -1.61 10.45 5.93
CA ALA A 46 -1.33 9.52 7.02
C ALA A 46 0.00 8.78 6.80
N LEU A 47 0.25 8.34 5.57
CA LEU A 47 1.52 7.69 5.21
C LEU A 47 2.70 8.64 5.30
N ALA A 48 2.57 9.88 4.82
CA ALA A 48 3.63 10.89 4.95
C ALA A 48 3.97 11.15 6.41
N TRP A 49 2.97 11.27 7.28
CA TRP A 49 3.19 11.44 8.71
C TRP A 49 3.91 10.23 9.35
N LEU A 50 3.51 9.01 8.98
CA LEU A 50 4.17 7.78 9.46
C LEU A 50 5.60 7.65 8.91
N ASP A 51 5.85 8.09 7.69
CA ASP A 51 7.17 8.03 7.06
C ASP A 51 8.16 9.06 7.65
N GLU A 52 7.64 10.17 8.20
CA GLU A 52 8.44 11.20 8.87
C GLU A 52 8.70 10.88 10.36
N ASP A 53 7.95 9.98 10.98
CA ASP A 53 8.16 9.60 12.40
C ASP A 53 9.37 8.68 12.54
N GLU A 54 10.42 9.14 13.21
CA GLU A 54 11.70 8.43 13.40
C GLU A 54 11.55 7.10 14.16
N ASP A 55 10.46 6.92 14.92
CA ASP A 55 10.17 5.67 15.64
C ASP A 55 9.52 4.62 14.73
N VAL A 56 8.96 5.01 13.58
CA VAL A 56 8.31 4.10 12.64
C VAL A 56 9.35 3.49 11.70
N ARG A 57 9.47 2.17 11.72
CA ARG A 57 10.39 1.38 10.89
C ARG A 57 9.68 0.41 9.94
N ALA A 58 8.41 0.17 10.17
CA ALA A 58 7.51 -0.56 9.28
C ALA A 58 6.08 -0.04 9.46
N VAL A 59 5.28 -0.12 8.41
CA VAL A 59 3.85 0.24 8.45
C VAL A 59 3.01 -1.02 8.28
N LEU A 60 1.98 -1.16 9.13
CA LEU A 60 0.88 -2.08 8.95
C LEU A 60 -0.32 -1.33 8.38
N LEU A 61 -0.70 -1.64 7.13
CA LEU A 61 -1.95 -1.21 6.52
C LEU A 61 -3.02 -2.28 6.75
N CYS A 62 -4.10 -1.94 7.43
CA CYS A 62 -5.20 -2.84 7.73
C CYS A 62 -6.55 -2.11 7.64
N ALA A 63 -7.64 -2.80 7.95
CA ALA A 63 -8.97 -2.22 7.87
C ALA A 63 -9.85 -2.61 9.06
N ALA A 64 -10.70 -1.70 9.51
CA ALA A 64 -11.71 -1.97 10.51
C ALA A 64 -12.91 -2.73 9.91
N GLY A 65 -13.53 -3.61 10.70
CA GLY A 65 -14.74 -4.34 10.31
C GLY A 65 -14.48 -5.58 9.46
N LYS A 66 -15.52 -6.00 8.71
CA LYS A 66 -15.54 -7.29 7.99
C LYS A 66 -14.69 -7.28 6.72
N ASN A 67 -14.63 -6.17 6.01
CA ASN A 67 -14.03 -6.07 4.68
C ASN A 67 -12.79 -5.15 4.72
N PHE A 68 -11.80 -5.48 3.90
CA PHE A 68 -10.64 -4.62 3.71
C PHE A 68 -11.05 -3.33 3.00
N CYS A 69 -11.55 -3.42 1.76
CA CYS A 69 -12.00 -2.27 0.99
C CYS A 69 -12.89 -2.71 -0.17
N ALA A 70 -14.08 -2.12 -0.30
CA ALA A 70 -15.04 -2.44 -1.36
C ALA A 70 -14.82 -1.64 -2.67
N GLY A 71 -13.72 -0.89 -2.80
CA GLY A 71 -13.46 -0.02 -3.94
C GLY A 71 -13.92 1.42 -3.72
N ILE A 72 -14.17 2.16 -4.80
CA ILE A 72 -14.69 3.53 -4.70
C ILE A 72 -16.12 3.54 -4.16
N ASP A 73 -16.47 4.59 -3.40
CA ASP A 73 -17.82 4.74 -2.86
C ASP A 73 -18.80 5.18 -3.96
N VAL A 74 -19.62 4.24 -4.39
CA VAL A 74 -20.65 4.42 -5.43
C VAL A 74 -22.05 4.57 -4.84
N SER A 75 -22.16 4.98 -3.57
CA SER A 75 -23.45 5.03 -2.86
C SER A 75 -24.41 6.11 -3.35
N SER A 76 -23.95 7.10 -4.14
CA SER A 76 -24.81 8.02 -4.88
C SER A 76 -24.22 8.37 -6.25
N PRO A 77 -25.08 8.73 -7.24
CA PRO A 77 -24.61 9.21 -8.54
C PRO A 77 -23.76 10.48 -8.44
N GLU A 78 -24.09 11.38 -7.50
CA GLU A 78 -23.38 12.64 -7.30
C GLU A 78 -21.95 12.38 -6.78
N LEU A 79 -21.81 11.50 -5.78
CA LEU A 79 -20.53 11.12 -5.23
C LEU A 79 -19.66 10.41 -6.28
N LEU A 80 -20.27 9.51 -7.06
CA LEU A 80 -19.57 8.84 -8.15
C LEU A 80 -19.11 9.84 -9.20
N SER A 81 -19.97 10.77 -9.61
CA SER A 81 -19.65 11.83 -10.58
C SER A 81 -18.49 12.71 -10.07
N GLU A 82 -18.49 13.07 -8.77
CA GLU A 82 -17.40 13.82 -8.15
C GLU A 82 -16.08 13.05 -8.20
N GLN A 83 -16.10 11.78 -7.79
CA GLN A 83 -14.91 10.93 -7.76
C GLN A 83 -14.35 10.65 -9.15
N LEU A 84 -15.22 10.54 -10.17
CA LEU A 84 -14.81 10.38 -11.57
C LEU A 84 -14.43 11.71 -12.23
N GLY A 85 -14.42 12.83 -11.49
CA GLY A 85 -14.04 14.13 -12.02
C GLY A 85 -15.04 14.72 -13.03
N GLN A 86 -16.27 14.18 -13.06
CA GLN A 86 -17.34 14.61 -13.98
C GLN A 86 -18.12 15.82 -13.46
N ALA A 87 -17.91 16.24 -12.21
CA ALA A 87 -18.56 17.41 -11.65
C ALA A 87 -18.13 18.65 -12.42
N THR A 88 -19.09 19.28 -13.10
CA THR A 88 -18.87 20.47 -13.93
C THR A 88 -18.33 21.62 -13.08
N ARG A 89 -17.14 22.10 -13.42
CA ARG A 89 -16.66 23.39 -12.93
C ARG A 89 -17.48 24.51 -13.58
N SER A 90 -18.44 25.08 -12.83
CA SER A 90 -19.22 26.21 -13.26
C SER A 90 -18.32 27.44 -13.56
N GLY A 91 -18.46 28.05 -14.73
CA GLY A 91 -18.10 29.41 -15.00
C GLY A 91 -16.89 29.70 -15.90
N ALA A 92 -16.09 28.73 -16.34
CA ALA A 92 -15.02 28.95 -17.30
C ALA A 92 -15.41 28.46 -18.70
N PRO A 93 -15.00 29.15 -19.79
CA PRO A 93 -15.16 28.63 -21.14
C PRO A 93 -14.51 27.25 -21.26
N SER A 94 -15.31 26.20 -21.48
CA SER A 94 -14.83 24.83 -21.59
C SER A 94 -14.73 24.40 -23.05
N CYS A 95 -13.75 23.57 -23.36
CA CYS A 95 -13.64 22.85 -24.61
C CYS A 95 -13.08 21.46 -24.31
N ALA A 96 -13.26 20.52 -25.20
CA ALA A 96 -12.84 19.12 -25.03
C ALA A 96 -11.37 18.98 -24.57
N GLY A 97 -10.47 19.82 -25.07
CA GLY A 97 -9.07 19.81 -24.67
C GLY A 97 -8.85 20.24 -23.20
N ARG A 98 -9.56 21.25 -22.73
CA ARG A 98 -9.48 21.70 -21.32
C ARG A 98 -10.13 20.69 -20.37
N GLU A 99 -11.22 20.08 -20.79
CA GLU A 99 -11.89 19.01 -20.04
C GLU A 99 -10.99 17.78 -19.90
N ALA A 100 -10.36 17.34 -21.00
CA ALA A 100 -9.40 16.25 -21.00
C ALA A 100 -8.20 16.53 -20.08
N GLU A 101 -7.64 17.74 -20.11
CA GLU A 101 -6.54 18.14 -19.24
C GLU A 101 -6.97 18.15 -17.75
N ALA A 102 -8.17 18.63 -17.44
CA ALA A 102 -8.70 18.60 -16.08
C ALA A 102 -8.89 17.17 -15.58
N MET A 103 -9.41 16.29 -16.42
CA MET A 103 -9.58 14.86 -16.13
C MET A 103 -8.22 14.18 -15.94
N TYR A 104 -7.24 14.42 -16.82
CA TYR A 104 -5.88 13.90 -16.65
C TYR A 104 -5.30 14.27 -15.29
N ARG A 105 -5.39 15.54 -14.89
CA ARG A 105 -4.92 15.99 -13.59
C ARG A 105 -5.68 15.37 -12.43
N HIS A 106 -6.97 15.11 -12.60
CA HIS A 106 -7.78 14.43 -11.60
C HIS A 106 -7.30 12.99 -11.39
N VAL A 107 -7.20 12.20 -12.45
CA VAL A 107 -6.69 10.81 -12.40
C VAL A 107 -5.29 10.77 -11.79
N ARG A 108 -4.39 11.68 -12.18
CA ARG A 108 -3.03 11.78 -11.60
C ARG A 108 -3.06 11.99 -10.09
N ARG A 109 -3.97 12.83 -9.57
CA ARG A 109 -4.10 13.03 -8.11
C ARG A 109 -4.57 11.76 -7.41
N LEU A 110 -5.50 11.01 -7.99
CA LEU A 110 -5.95 9.75 -7.41
C LEU A 110 -4.83 8.70 -7.43
N GLN A 111 -4.05 8.61 -8.51
CA GLN A 111 -2.87 7.75 -8.60
C GLN A 111 -1.84 8.05 -7.51
N GLU A 112 -1.60 9.32 -7.20
CA GLU A 112 -0.67 9.72 -6.14
C GLU A 112 -1.08 9.21 -4.76
N SER A 113 -2.39 9.05 -4.49
CA SER A 113 -2.88 8.54 -3.22
C SER A 113 -2.35 7.14 -2.89
N PHE A 114 -2.32 6.25 -3.87
CA PHE A 114 -1.80 4.90 -3.66
C PHE A 114 -0.31 4.76 -3.98
N THR A 115 0.21 5.59 -4.87
CA THR A 115 1.65 5.66 -5.11
C THR A 115 2.40 6.12 -3.85
N ALA A 116 1.76 6.87 -2.95
CA ALA A 116 2.32 7.22 -1.65
C ALA A 116 2.65 6.00 -0.79
N VAL A 117 1.87 4.89 -0.88
CA VAL A 117 2.16 3.62 -0.18
C VAL A 117 3.49 3.03 -0.67
N GLU A 118 3.65 3.01 -1.98
CA GLU A 118 4.84 2.47 -2.64
C GLU A 118 6.08 3.35 -2.36
N ARG A 119 5.91 4.68 -2.33
CA ARG A 119 6.98 5.65 -2.05
C ARG A 119 7.35 5.78 -0.58
N CYS A 120 6.51 5.29 0.33
CA CYS A 120 6.84 5.24 1.76
C CYS A 120 8.21 4.57 1.94
N ARG A 121 9.14 5.22 2.63
CA ARG A 121 10.53 4.73 2.77
C ARG A 121 10.59 3.42 3.53
N VAL A 122 9.73 3.27 4.55
CA VAL A 122 9.66 2.05 5.35
C VAL A 122 8.80 0.98 4.69
N PRO A 123 9.06 -0.32 4.96
CA PRO A 123 8.24 -1.41 4.44
C PRO A 123 6.77 -1.31 4.88
N VAL A 124 5.84 -1.60 3.97
CA VAL A 124 4.40 -1.61 4.22
C VAL A 124 3.85 -3.02 4.09
N VAL A 125 3.31 -3.56 5.19
CA VAL A 125 2.59 -4.84 5.24
C VAL A 125 1.10 -4.57 5.15
N CYS A 126 0.40 -5.23 4.23
CA CYS A 126 -1.05 -5.13 4.05
C CYS A 126 -1.74 -6.37 4.63
N ALA A 127 -2.69 -6.18 5.55
CA ALA A 127 -3.53 -7.21 6.13
C ALA A 127 -4.94 -7.15 5.53
N ILE A 128 -5.34 -8.19 4.80
CA ILE A 128 -6.53 -8.18 3.95
C ILE A 128 -7.53 -9.24 4.43
N GLN A 129 -8.72 -8.80 4.88
CA GLN A 129 -9.85 -9.67 5.23
C GLN A 129 -11.07 -9.32 4.39
N GLY A 130 -11.95 -10.30 4.13
CA GLY A 130 -13.19 -10.10 3.39
C GLY A 130 -12.98 -9.50 2.01
N ALA A 131 -13.85 -8.58 1.59
CA ALA A 131 -13.78 -7.97 0.26
C ALA A 131 -12.56 -7.04 0.10
N CYS A 132 -11.83 -7.24 -1.00
CA CYS A 132 -10.76 -6.39 -1.52
C CYS A 132 -11.04 -6.15 -3.01
N PHE A 133 -11.84 -5.12 -3.32
CA PHE A 133 -12.40 -4.89 -4.66
C PHE A 133 -11.94 -3.56 -5.24
N GLY A 134 -11.74 -3.50 -6.56
CA GLY A 134 -11.42 -2.29 -7.31
C GLY A 134 -10.26 -1.52 -6.67
N GLY A 135 -10.49 -0.27 -6.27
CA GLY A 135 -9.49 0.55 -5.56
C GLY A 135 -8.86 -0.13 -4.33
N GLY A 136 -9.52 -1.13 -3.73
CA GLY A 136 -8.93 -1.96 -2.68
C GLY A 136 -7.80 -2.84 -3.21
N VAL A 137 -7.91 -3.36 -4.44
CA VAL A 137 -6.84 -4.11 -5.12
C VAL A 137 -5.70 -3.17 -5.51
N ASP A 138 -6.01 -1.96 -6.00
CA ASP A 138 -4.99 -0.95 -6.29
C ASP A 138 -4.15 -0.62 -5.06
N LEU A 139 -4.81 -0.38 -3.93
CA LEU A 139 -4.16 -0.08 -2.65
C LEU A 139 -3.31 -1.26 -2.15
N ALA A 140 -3.86 -2.47 -2.20
CA ALA A 140 -3.15 -3.68 -1.79
C ALA A 140 -1.92 -3.96 -2.68
N ALA A 141 -2.06 -3.79 -4.00
CA ALA A 141 -0.98 -4.00 -4.96
C ALA A 141 0.18 -2.99 -4.81
N ALA A 142 -0.07 -1.83 -4.22
CA ALA A 142 0.95 -0.82 -3.92
C ALA A 142 1.76 -1.11 -2.65
N CYS A 143 1.32 -2.04 -1.79
CA CYS A 143 2.04 -2.45 -0.59
C CYS A 143 3.20 -3.40 -0.92
N ASP A 144 4.19 -3.50 -0.01
CA ASP A 144 5.35 -4.36 -0.22
C ASP A 144 5.01 -5.84 0.03
N VAL A 145 4.31 -6.12 1.13
CA VAL A 145 3.90 -7.49 1.50
C VAL A 145 2.39 -7.53 1.74
N ARG A 146 1.71 -8.55 1.22
CA ARG A 146 0.27 -8.79 1.40
C ARG A 146 0.06 -10.12 2.10
N VAL A 147 -0.67 -10.10 3.21
CA VAL A 147 -1.15 -11.28 3.92
C VAL A 147 -2.66 -11.21 4.00
N CYS A 148 -3.36 -12.32 3.90
CA CYS A 148 -4.82 -12.31 3.93
C CYS A 148 -5.40 -13.37 4.84
N SER A 149 -6.66 -13.23 5.23
CA SER A 149 -7.43 -14.29 5.88
C SER A 149 -8.17 -15.12 4.86
N LYS A 150 -8.58 -16.32 5.27
CA LYS A 150 -9.24 -17.30 4.40
C LYS A 150 -10.55 -16.81 3.79
N ASP A 151 -11.20 -15.86 4.43
CA ASP A 151 -12.41 -15.19 3.94
C ASP A 151 -12.13 -14.05 2.94
N ALA A 152 -10.86 -13.78 2.62
CA ALA A 152 -10.52 -12.72 1.68
C ALA A 152 -10.91 -13.07 0.25
N VAL A 153 -11.49 -12.09 -0.43
CA VAL A 153 -11.87 -12.19 -1.84
C VAL A 153 -11.37 -10.95 -2.58
N PHE A 154 -10.65 -11.17 -3.67
CA PHE A 154 -10.08 -10.12 -4.50
C PHE A 154 -10.85 -10.02 -5.82
N CYS A 155 -11.09 -8.80 -6.32
CA CYS A 155 -11.76 -8.59 -7.59
C CYS A 155 -11.35 -7.25 -8.21
N VAL A 156 -10.85 -7.27 -9.44
CA VAL A 156 -10.60 -6.05 -10.24
C VAL A 156 -11.94 -5.65 -10.85
N LYS A 157 -12.66 -4.73 -10.17
CA LYS A 157 -14.10 -4.50 -10.37
C LYS A 157 -14.43 -3.38 -11.37
N GLU A 158 -13.45 -2.64 -11.80
CA GLU A 158 -13.59 -1.42 -12.61
C GLU A 158 -14.30 -1.66 -13.92
N ILE A 159 -14.06 -2.80 -14.58
CA ILE A 159 -14.68 -3.14 -15.87
C ILE A 159 -16.21 -3.23 -15.79
N ASP A 160 -16.76 -3.67 -14.65
CA ASP A 160 -18.19 -3.73 -14.42
C ASP A 160 -18.84 -2.34 -14.31
N LEU A 161 -18.03 -1.30 -14.09
CA LEU A 161 -18.43 0.11 -14.08
C LEU A 161 -18.11 0.80 -15.42
N ALA A 162 -17.70 0.04 -16.46
CA ALA A 162 -17.22 0.56 -17.74
C ALA A 162 -16.01 1.51 -17.59
N ILE A 163 -15.15 1.27 -16.59
CA ILE A 163 -13.95 2.04 -16.30
C ILE A 163 -12.72 1.16 -16.56
N VAL A 164 -11.68 1.73 -17.16
CA VAL A 164 -10.35 1.13 -17.14
C VAL A 164 -9.75 1.32 -15.75
N ALA A 165 -9.24 0.28 -15.12
CA ALA A 165 -8.55 0.40 -13.82
C ALA A 165 -7.31 1.29 -13.98
N ASP A 166 -7.42 2.56 -13.55
CA ASP A 166 -6.47 3.63 -13.88
C ASP A 166 -5.65 4.13 -12.68
N ILE A 167 -5.83 3.51 -11.49
CA ILE A 167 -5.15 3.95 -10.26
C ILE A 167 -3.87 3.14 -9.96
N GLY A 168 -3.60 2.08 -10.73
CA GLY A 168 -2.33 1.36 -10.65
C GLY A 168 -2.42 -0.17 -10.65
N THR A 169 -3.61 -0.77 -10.56
CA THR A 169 -3.78 -2.23 -10.65
C THR A 169 -3.17 -2.79 -11.92
N LEU A 170 -3.45 -2.21 -13.08
CA LEU A 170 -2.95 -2.71 -14.37
C LEU A 170 -1.43 -2.58 -14.54
N GLN A 171 -0.78 -1.73 -13.75
CA GLN A 171 0.68 -1.53 -13.76
C GLN A 171 1.39 -2.43 -12.74
N ARG A 172 0.76 -2.72 -11.59
CA ARG A 172 1.36 -3.47 -10.48
C ARG A 172 1.00 -4.95 -10.50
N LEU A 173 -0.28 -5.27 -10.70
CA LEU A 173 -0.78 -6.64 -10.63
C LEU A 173 -0.08 -7.61 -11.60
N PRO A 174 0.18 -7.26 -12.87
CA PRO A 174 0.93 -8.14 -13.79
C PRO A 174 2.32 -8.52 -13.30
N LYS A 175 2.95 -7.65 -12.51
CA LYS A 175 4.29 -7.89 -11.94
C LYS A 175 4.24 -8.77 -10.68
N LEU A 176 3.08 -8.90 -10.06
CA LEU A 176 2.85 -9.76 -8.89
C LEU A 176 2.40 -11.16 -9.28
N ILE A 177 1.45 -11.29 -10.21
CA ILE A 177 0.78 -12.57 -10.53
C ILE A 177 0.98 -13.04 -11.97
N GLY A 178 1.74 -12.28 -12.75
CA GLY A 178 1.95 -12.54 -14.18
C GLY A 178 0.86 -11.92 -15.06
N HIS A 179 1.24 -11.58 -16.30
CA HIS A 179 0.41 -10.81 -17.24
C HIS A 179 -0.94 -11.49 -17.53
N GLY A 180 -0.93 -12.78 -17.85
CA GLY A 180 -2.16 -13.49 -18.28
C GLY A 180 -3.22 -13.52 -17.19
N ARG A 181 -2.85 -13.79 -15.93
CA ARG A 181 -3.80 -13.80 -14.81
C ARG A 181 -4.32 -12.41 -14.47
N ALA A 182 -3.44 -11.42 -14.47
CA ALA A 182 -3.85 -10.04 -14.23
C ALA A 182 -4.84 -9.55 -15.30
N LEU A 183 -4.60 -9.88 -16.58
CA LEU A 183 -5.48 -9.52 -17.67
C LEU A 183 -6.84 -10.24 -17.57
N GLU A 184 -6.85 -11.53 -17.25
CA GLU A 184 -8.08 -12.29 -17.02
C GLU A 184 -8.91 -11.64 -15.88
N MET A 185 -8.30 -11.39 -14.70
CA MET A 185 -9.00 -10.74 -13.59
C MET A 185 -9.57 -9.38 -13.98
N ALA A 186 -8.80 -8.56 -14.71
CA ALA A 186 -9.20 -7.21 -15.09
C ALA A 186 -10.30 -7.18 -16.17
N LEU A 187 -10.33 -8.16 -17.09
CA LEU A 187 -11.33 -8.22 -18.17
C LEU A 187 -12.61 -8.93 -17.79
N THR A 188 -12.57 -9.82 -16.78
CA THR A 188 -13.73 -10.61 -16.38
C THR A 188 -14.36 -10.15 -15.08
N ALA A 189 -13.67 -9.32 -14.30
CA ALA A 189 -14.04 -8.97 -12.93
C ALA A 189 -14.35 -10.21 -12.06
N ARG A 190 -13.75 -11.37 -12.38
CA ARG A 190 -13.99 -12.56 -11.57
C ARG A 190 -13.40 -12.41 -10.17
N ALA A 191 -14.06 -13.02 -9.22
CA ALA A 191 -13.57 -13.14 -7.86
C ALA A 191 -12.41 -14.13 -7.80
N VAL A 192 -11.40 -13.79 -6.98
CA VAL A 192 -10.26 -14.65 -6.62
C VAL A 192 -10.27 -14.82 -5.11
N ASP A 193 -10.36 -16.05 -4.64
CA ASP A 193 -10.33 -16.38 -3.22
C ASP A 193 -8.90 -16.31 -2.63
N ALA A 194 -8.80 -16.49 -1.32
CA ALA A 194 -7.54 -16.42 -0.60
C ALA A 194 -6.54 -17.51 -1.04
N ASP A 195 -7.03 -18.72 -1.30
CA ASP A 195 -6.17 -19.85 -1.70
C ASP A 195 -5.62 -19.66 -3.12
N GLU A 196 -6.43 -19.14 -4.04
CA GLU A 196 -5.97 -18.76 -5.37
C GLU A 196 -4.99 -17.58 -5.27
N ALA A 197 -5.31 -16.54 -4.50
CA ALA A 197 -4.44 -15.38 -4.30
C ALA A 197 -3.05 -15.79 -3.80
N PHE A 198 -2.97 -16.76 -2.89
CA PHE A 198 -1.71 -17.33 -2.43
C PHE A 198 -0.98 -18.11 -3.53
N ARG A 199 -1.69 -18.99 -4.24
CA ARG A 199 -1.09 -19.80 -5.32
C ARG A 199 -0.50 -18.97 -6.45
N VAL A 200 -1.10 -17.81 -6.74
CA VAL A 200 -0.64 -16.94 -7.84
C VAL A 200 0.37 -15.89 -7.38
N GLY A 201 0.65 -15.78 -6.07
CA GLY A 201 1.61 -14.82 -5.52
C GLY A 201 1.01 -13.43 -5.23
N LEU A 202 -0.32 -13.26 -5.27
CA LEU A 202 -0.96 -12.03 -4.86
C LEU A 202 -0.85 -11.83 -3.34
N ALA A 203 -1.02 -12.91 -2.56
CA ALA A 203 -0.77 -12.93 -1.12
C ALA A 203 0.41 -13.84 -0.79
N THR A 204 1.18 -13.48 0.24
CA THR A 204 2.35 -14.27 0.70
C THR A 204 1.99 -15.28 1.79
N SER A 205 0.84 -15.13 2.43
CA SER A 205 0.28 -16.11 3.37
C SER A 205 -1.22 -15.96 3.53
N VAL A 206 -1.88 -17.07 3.92
CA VAL A 206 -3.30 -17.12 4.24
C VAL A 206 -3.45 -17.58 5.69
N LEU A 207 -4.22 -16.85 6.48
CA LEU A 207 -4.49 -17.11 7.89
C LEU A 207 -5.95 -17.57 8.06
N GLU A 208 -6.21 -18.46 9.00
CA GLU A 208 -7.53 -19.08 9.17
C GLU A 208 -8.63 -18.09 9.58
N SER A 209 -8.26 -16.98 10.24
CA SER A 209 -9.23 -16.00 10.70
C SER A 209 -8.71 -14.56 10.64
N PRO A 210 -9.60 -13.55 10.59
CA PRO A 210 -9.20 -12.15 10.68
C PRO A 210 -8.41 -11.80 11.96
N SER A 211 -8.69 -12.47 13.07
CA SER A 211 -7.95 -12.25 14.32
C SER A 211 -6.51 -12.77 14.24
N GLU A 212 -6.30 -13.92 13.61
CA GLU A 212 -4.96 -14.44 13.31
C GLU A 212 -4.23 -13.58 12.29
N LEU A 213 -4.95 -13.14 11.27
CA LEU A 213 -4.40 -12.20 10.27
C LEU A 213 -3.80 -10.96 10.96
N GLN A 214 -4.56 -10.29 11.84
CA GLN A 214 -4.07 -9.09 12.52
C GLN A 214 -2.82 -9.38 13.37
N ARG A 215 -2.81 -10.48 14.14
CA ARG A 215 -1.63 -10.86 14.94
C ARG A 215 -0.42 -11.17 14.07
N ASN A 216 -0.62 -11.94 12.99
CA ASN A 216 0.47 -12.33 12.08
C ASN A 216 1.03 -11.13 11.33
N ALA A 217 0.17 -10.27 10.77
CA ALA A 217 0.57 -9.08 10.04
C ALA A 217 1.35 -8.10 10.94
N PHE A 218 0.91 -7.91 12.19
CA PHE A 218 1.64 -7.10 13.16
C PHE A 218 3.00 -7.74 13.52
N ALA A 219 3.05 -9.04 13.75
CA ALA A 219 4.30 -9.76 14.03
C ALA A 219 5.29 -9.66 12.86
N LEU A 220 4.79 -9.74 11.63
CA LEU A 220 5.59 -9.54 10.42
C LEU A 220 6.12 -8.10 10.34
N ALA A 221 5.27 -7.09 10.54
CA ALA A 221 5.69 -5.68 10.56
C ALA A 221 6.76 -5.44 11.66
N LYS A 222 6.58 -6.00 12.87
CA LYS A 222 7.57 -5.95 13.95
C LYS A 222 8.89 -6.63 13.56
N THR A 223 8.83 -7.76 12.85
CA THR A 223 10.04 -8.43 12.34
C THR A 223 10.79 -7.54 11.34
N LEU A 224 10.10 -6.83 10.47
CA LEU A 224 10.69 -5.88 9.53
C LEU A 224 11.26 -4.66 10.28
N ALA A 225 10.54 -4.13 11.25
CA ALA A 225 10.96 -3.00 12.07
C ALA A 225 12.21 -3.29 12.91
N ALA A 226 12.46 -4.56 13.26
CA ALA A 226 13.67 -4.99 13.98
C ALA A 226 14.93 -5.04 13.11
N LYS A 227 14.82 -4.87 11.79
CA LYS A 227 15.97 -4.83 10.86
C LYS A 227 16.62 -3.44 10.87
N SER A 228 17.87 -3.37 10.39
CA SER A 228 18.53 -2.09 10.14
C SER A 228 17.63 -1.23 9.24
N PRO A 229 17.25 -0.02 9.67
CA PRO A 229 16.39 0.84 8.83
C PRO A 229 17.07 1.24 7.53
N LEU A 230 18.39 1.44 7.53
CA LEU A 230 19.16 1.70 6.30
C LEU A 230 19.09 0.52 5.32
N ALA A 231 19.22 -0.71 5.82
CA ALA A 231 19.16 -1.90 4.97
C ALA A 231 17.74 -2.17 4.48
N ALA A 232 16.72 -2.07 5.35
CA ALA A 232 15.33 -2.32 4.98
C ALA A 232 14.84 -1.34 3.91
N GLN A 233 15.05 -0.02 4.13
CA GLN A 233 14.69 1.01 3.15
C GLN A 233 15.48 0.87 1.84
N GLY A 234 16.76 0.53 1.92
CA GLY A 234 17.59 0.30 0.75
C GLY A 234 17.13 -0.90 -0.07
N THR A 235 16.76 -1.98 0.61
CA THR A 235 16.22 -3.18 -0.06
C THR A 235 14.90 -2.86 -0.79
N LYS A 236 13.97 -2.15 -0.12
CA LYS A 236 12.74 -1.71 -0.77
C LYS A 236 13.01 -0.85 -1.99
N ALA A 237 13.85 0.18 -1.85
CA ALA A 237 14.19 1.08 -2.96
C ALA A 237 14.84 0.32 -4.14
N ALA A 238 15.75 -0.62 -3.87
CA ALA A 238 16.39 -1.44 -4.88
C ALA A 238 15.41 -2.36 -5.61
N CYS A 239 14.49 -3.00 -4.88
CA CYS A 239 13.46 -3.86 -5.47
C CYS A 239 12.47 -3.05 -6.34
N LEU A 240 12.07 -1.85 -5.89
CA LEU A 240 11.20 -0.97 -6.68
C LEU A 240 11.91 -0.46 -7.95
N HIS A 241 13.18 -0.09 -7.84
CA HIS A 241 13.98 0.29 -9.01
C HIS A 241 14.09 -0.86 -10.01
N ALA A 242 14.46 -2.05 -9.54
CA ALA A 242 14.64 -3.25 -10.38
C ALA A 242 13.35 -3.67 -11.10
N ARG A 243 12.18 -3.32 -10.57
CA ARG A 243 10.89 -3.63 -11.19
C ARG A 243 10.70 -2.98 -12.57
N ASP A 244 11.29 -1.80 -12.77
CA ASP A 244 11.06 -0.95 -13.93
C ASP A 244 12.32 -0.74 -14.78
N HIS A 245 13.46 -1.41 -14.42
CA HIS A 245 14.77 -1.26 -15.07
C HIS A 245 15.38 -2.63 -15.42
N SER A 246 16.37 -2.61 -16.29
CA SER A 246 17.16 -3.81 -16.62
C SER A 246 17.99 -4.30 -15.42
N VAL A 247 18.42 -5.55 -15.46
CA VAL A 247 19.30 -6.12 -14.42
C VAL A 247 20.58 -5.30 -14.24
N ASN A 248 21.18 -4.86 -15.34
CA ASN A 248 22.42 -4.09 -15.30
C ASN A 248 22.24 -2.72 -14.63
N GLU A 249 21.19 -1.98 -14.99
CA GLU A 249 20.85 -0.71 -14.36
C GLU A 249 20.53 -0.88 -12.86
N GLY A 250 19.80 -1.95 -12.51
CA GLY A 250 19.52 -2.31 -11.13
C GLY A 250 20.77 -2.61 -10.30
N LEU A 251 21.75 -3.34 -10.89
CA LEU A 251 23.03 -3.62 -10.23
C LEU A 251 23.84 -2.35 -10.01
N GLU A 252 23.89 -1.44 -10.99
CA GLU A 252 24.57 -0.15 -10.84
C GLU A 252 23.91 0.71 -9.76
N TYR A 253 22.57 0.77 -9.75
CA TYR A 253 21.81 1.46 -8.71
C TYR A 253 22.15 0.95 -7.31
N VAL A 254 22.16 -0.38 -7.10
CA VAL A 254 22.48 -1.00 -5.80
C VAL A 254 23.95 -0.77 -5.42
N ALA A 255 24.88 -0.79 -6.37
CA ALA A 255 26.30 -0.48 -6.10
C ALA A 255 26.46 0.94 -5.55
N ASN A 256 25.82 1.93 -6.20
CA ASN A 256 25.84 3.32 -5.74
C ASN A 256 25.18 3.48 -4.38
N LEU A 257 24.02 2.85 -4.16
CA LEU A 257 23.29 2.87 -2.89
C LEU A 257 24.14 2.28 -1.75
N ASN A 258 24.77 1.14 -1.98
CA ASN A 258 25.56 0.43 -0.97
C ASN A 258 26.96 1.02 -0.74
N ALA A 259 27.49 1.82 -1.64
CA ALA A 259 28.78 2.50 -1.43
C ALA A 259 28.80 3.35 -0.13
N SER A 260 27.64 3.93 0.24
CA SER A 260 27.47 4.64 1.51
C SER A 260 27.02 3.72 2.65
N ARG A 261 26.07 2.82 2.40
CA ARG A 261 25.40 2.02 3.45
C ARG A 261 26.30 0.95 4.06
N LEU A 262 27.24 0.39 3.30
CA LEU A 262 28.27 -0.54 3.81
C LEU A 262 29.24 0.08 4.81
N ARG A 263 29.23 1.43 4.96
CA ARG A 263 30.01 2.15 5.97
C ARG A 263 29.18 2.55 7.20
N SER A 264 27.94 2.07 7.29
CA SER A 264 27.05 2.44 8.40
C SER A 264 27.46 1.77 9.71
N ALA A 265 27.13 2.42 10.82
CA ALA A 265 27.25 1.84 12.15
C ALA A 265 26.38 0.58 12.34
N ASP A 266 25.30 0.47 11.55
CA ASP A 266 24.38 -0.68 11.58
C ASP A 266 25.09 -1.98 11.17
N LEU A 267 26.01 -1.94 10.20
CA LEU A 267 26.79 -3.11 9.80
C LEU A 267 27.70 -3.58 10.94
N ALA A 268 28.37 -2.64 11.61
CA ALA A 268 29.24 -2.94 12.75
C ALA A 268 28.44 -3.51 13.93
N GLU A 269 27.25 -2.90 14.22
CA GLU A 269 26.36 -3.38 15.27
C GLU A 269 25.81 -4.79 14.95
N ALA A 270 25.34 -5.03 13.74
CA ALA A 270 24.84 -6.34 13.34
C ALA A 270 25.91 -7.44 13.47
N THR A 271 27.15 -7.11 13.10
CA THR A 271 28.29 -8.01 13.22
C THR A 271 28.62 -8.31 14.70
N ARG A 272 28.69 -7.26 15.54
CA ARG A 272 28.95 -7.39 16.98
C ARG A 272 27.87 -8.21 17.66
N ALA A 273 26.59 -7.88 17.44
CA ALA A 273 25.44 -8.56 18.03
C ALA A 273 25.43 -10.06 17.68
N ARG A 274 25.84 -10.43 16.46
CA ARG A 274 25.98 -11.84 16.05
C ARG A 274 27.05 -12.57 16.87
N PHE A 275 28.22 -11.98 17.07
CA PHE A 275 29.30 -12.57 17.91
C PHE A 275 28.88 -12.66 19.36
N GLU A 276 28.18 -11.66 19.88
CA GLU A 276 27.68 -11.60 21.25
C GLU A 276 26.40 -12.41 21.48
N ARG A 277 25.83 -13.02 20.44
CA ARG A 277 24.58 -13.81 20.45
C ARG A 277 23.39 -13.06 21.04
N ARG A 278 23.28 -11.78 20.78
CA ARG A 278 22.15 -10.91 21.17
C ARG A 278 21.42 -10.35 19.96
N ALA A 279 20.25 -9.78 20.19
CA ALA A 279 19.59 -8.97 19.16
C ALA A 279 20.39 -7.68 18.89
N PRO A 280 20.51 -7.24 17.62
CA PRO A 280 21.13 -5.95 17.31
C PRO A 280 20.21 -4.79 17.72
N ALA A 281 20.81 -3.67 18.08
CA ALA A 281 20.12 -2.42 18.39
C ALA A 281 20.53 -1.35 17.37
N PHE A 282 19.61 -0.99 16.47
CA PHE A 282 19.87 -0.02 15.42
C PHE A 282 19.36 1.37 15.81
N ALA A 283 20.10 2.40 15.43
CA ALA A 283 19.70 3.78 15.62
C ALA A 283 18.43 4.12 14.80
N LYS A 284 17.73 5.17 15.23
CA LYS A 284 16.64 5.78 14.46
C LYS A 284 17.18 6.48 13.21
N LEU A 285 16.33 6.64 12.19
CA LEU A 285 16.65 7.38 10.97
C LEU A 285 15.87 8.68 10.93
#